data_e43ce9d1c6a0f508154d501ee4d5192d
#
_entry.id   e43ce9d1c6a0f508154d501ee4d5192d
#
_cell.length_a   1.000
_cell.length_b   1.000
_cell.length_c   1.000
_cell.angle_alpha   90.00
_cell.angle_beta   90.00
_cell.angle_gamma   90.00
#
_symmetry.space_group_name_H-M   'P 1'
#
loop_
_entity.id
_entity.type
_entity.pdbx_description
1 polymer ?
#
loop_
_entity_poly.entity_id
_entity_poly.type
_entity_poly.pdbx_seq_one_letter_code
_entity_poly.pdbx_strand_id
1 'polypeptide(L)'
;FTATGTYSDSTTKDITTSVTWSSSNTNVATISNTSGSNGLATFLTTGVTTITASSGSITGFTLLTVQTDINVNRLTVTVNGGSLCTNAYPNKPCVSVTICTPGSNTECQTIDNILLDTGASGLRIFKSVLTVSPTQVASGSGSLADCIQYADNSADWGPVQTVDVILGNEPAVTVPIQVIDSTFGQPALCSQSNHYKLDSSPSAAGFNGLLGVGLLAQDCGSECVSVTNNQMYYSCNGSVCSQTKVPLSNQVQNPVSLLPHDNNGVMVQLPAVAPGGATSIQGSLFLGIDTRANNSSSGATMYPADPNPSDLTYLDFITVFPTTGGNTYSYSFIDTGSNGLFFDPGSVSALTTCTIGSYSWYCNSPSLSLSATIEGYTGSPSVSVLFEIGDASTLFSSSNWVFSELGAPASGSFDWGLPFFMGRNVYVGIEGTSSNLGTGPYWAY
;
A
#
# COMPACT_ATOMS: atom_id res chain seq x y z
N PHE A 1 31.93 1.42 -15.02
CA PHE A 1 33.26 2.05 -14.86
C PHE A 1 33.84 2.39 -16.23
N THR A 2 34.62 3.49 -16.24
CA THR A 2 35.40 3.90 -17.42
C THR A 2 36.88 3.89 -17.07
N ALA A 3 37.75 3.49 -18.02
CA ALA A 3 39.18 3.59 -17.89
C ALA A 3 39.74 4.65 -18.84
N THR A 4 40.42 5.66 -18.29
CA THR A 4 41.08 6.71 -19.04
C THR A 4 42.60 6.48 -19.01
N GLY A 5 43.19 6.23 -20.16
CA GLY A 5 44.65 6.15 -20.32
C GLY A 5 45.26 7.53 -20.50
N THR A 6 46.30 7.85 -19.72
CA THR A 6 47.12 9.05 -19.89
C THR A 6 48.47 8.66 -20.52
N TYR A 7 48.85 9.29 -21.63
CA TYR A 7 50.04 9.01 -22.39
C TYR A 7 51.18 9.98 -22.06
N SER A 8 52.40 9.64 -22.48
CA SER A 8 53.60 10.43 -22.18
C SER A 8 53.59 11.85 -22.77
N ASP A 9 52.78 12.08 -23.78
CA ASP A 9 52.55 13.40 -24.38
C ASP A 9 51.44 14.22 -23.67
N SER A 10 50.99 13.73 -22.51
CA SER A 10 49.89 14.28 -21.71
C SER A 10 48.50 14.20 -22.36
N THR A 11 48.35 13.49 -23.46
CA THR A 11 47.01 13.20 -24.03
C THR A 11 46.31 12.14 -23.24
N THR A 12 44.95 12.19 -23.25
CA THR A 12 44.11 11.18 -22.61
C THR A 12 43.19 10.52 -23.62
N LYS A 13 42.90 9.25 -23.41
CA LYS A 13 42.02 8.47 -24.27
C LYS A 13 41.17 7.53 -23.42
N ASP A 14 39.91 7.36 -23.79
CA ASP A 14 39.06 6.29 -23.25
C ASP A 14 39.57 4.93 -23.77
N ILE A 15 39.96 4.08 -22.82
CA ILE A 15 40.46 2.72 -23.07
C ILE A 15 39.58 1.67 -22.40
N THR A 16 38.36 2.00 -22.02
CA THR A 16 37.40 1.12 -21.30
C THR A 16 37.22 -0.23 -21.94
N THR A 17 37.18 -0.29 -23.29
CA THR A 17 37.04 -1.53 -24.07
C THR A 17 38.34 -2.24 -24.36
N SER A 18 39.50 -1.64 -24.05
CA SER A 18 40.84 -2.12 -24.38
C SER A 18 41.63 -2.63 -23.16
N VAL A 19 41.07 -2.47 -21.96
CA VAL A 19 41.65 -2.95 -20.70
C VAL A 19 41.00 -4.24 -20.25
N THR A 20 41.70 -4.99 -19.39
CA THR A 20 41.14 -6.13 -18.68
C THR A 20 40.62 -5.64 -17.31
N TRP A 21 39.36 -5.87 -17.05
CA TRP A 21 38.73 -5.54 -15.79
C TRP A 21 38.75 -6.69 -14.79
N SER A 22 38.97 -6.39 -13.53
CA SER A 22 38.88 -7.38 -12.44
C SER A 22 38.32 -6.77 -11.16
N SER A 23 37.70 -7.63 -10.33
CA SER A 23 37.23 -7.32 -8.99
C SER A 23 38.01 -8.14 -7.97
N SER A 24 38.50 -7.51 -6.91
CA SER A 24 39.26 -8.20 -5.86
C SER A 24 38.37 -9.12 -4.99
N ASN A 25 37.06 -8.88 -4.97
CA ASN A 25 36.08 -9.72 -4.30
C ASN A 25 34.81 -9.87 -5.16
N THR A 26 34.79 -10.95 -5.93
CA THR A 26 33.69 -11.27 -6.85
C THR A 26 32.39 -11.67 -6.14
N ASN A 27 32.42 -11.95 -4.83
CA ASN A 27 31.20 -12.13 -4.04
C ASN A 27 30.50 -10.80 -3.73
N VAL A 28 31.23 -9.68 -3.70
CA VAL A 28 30.67 -8.34 -3.51
C VAL A 28 30.16 -7.77 -4.82
N ALA A 29 31.02 -7.78 -5.85
CA ALA A 29 30.63 -7.37 -7.20
C ALA A 29 31.51 -8.04 -8.25
N THR A 30 30.92 -8.37 -9.40
CA THR A 30 31.65 -8.77 -10.62
C THR A 30 31.74 -7.57 -11.55
N ILE A 31 32.71 -7.64 -12.51
CA ILE A 31 32.85 -6.62 -13.55
C ILE A 31 33.07 -7.30 -14.92
N SER A 32 32.39 -6.77 -15.94
CA SER A 32 32.35 -7.38 -17.27
C SER A 32 33.53 -7.00 -18.14
N ASN A 33 34.06 -8.00 -18.85
CA ASN A 33 34.99 -7.86 -19.97
C ASN A 33 34.35 -8.19 -21.32
N THR A 34 33.02 -8.40 -21.34
CA THR A 34 32.30 -8.77 -22.57
C THR A 34 32.13 -7.56 -23.47
N SER A 35 32.32 -7.72 -24.77
CA SER A 35 32.11 -6.65 -25.75
C SER A 35 30.69 -6.07 -25.64
N GLY A 36 30.58 -4.76 -25.55
CA GLY A 36 29.32 -4.01 -25.33
C GLY A 36 28.96 -3.78 -23.87
N SER A 37 29.61 -4.48 -22.93
CA SER A 37 29.41 -4.31 -21.49
C SER A 37 30.71 -4.17 -20.69
N ASN A 38 31.85 -3.89 -21.37
CA ASN A 38 33.12 -3.67 -20.69
C ASN A 38 33.02 -2.62 -19.60
N GLY A 39 33.51 -2.94 -18.39
CA GLY A 39 33.45 -2.04 -17.25
C GLY A 39 32.10 -1.93 -16.56
N LEU A 40 31.08 -2.72 -16.97
CA LEU A 40 29.81 -2.85 -16.27
C LEU A 40 29.98 -3.72 -15.03
N ALA A 41 29.73 -3.15 -13.85
CA ALA A 41 29.74 -3.89 -12.59
C ALA A 41 28.34 -4.42 -12.27
N THR A 42 28.27 -5.68 -11.78
CA THR A 42 27.06 -6.29 -11.22
C THR A 42 27.28 -6.53 -9.74
N PHE A 43 26.40 -5.99 -8.91
CA PHE A 43 26.43 -6.12 -7.45
C PHE A 43 25.84 -7.46 -7.04
N LEU A 44 26.43 -8.10 -6.01
CA LEU A 44 25.99 -9.40 -5.52
C LEU A 44 25.68 -9.38 -4.01
N THR A 45 26.58 -8.81 -3.18
CA THR A 45 26.37 -8.66 -1.73
C THR A 45 26.98 -7.35 -1.25
N THR A 46 26.54 -6.91 -0.07
CA THR A 46 27.18 -5.76 0.60
C THR A 46 28.62 -6.03 0.95
N GLY A 47 29.43 -4.99 0.87
CA GLY A 47 30.85 -5.07 1.17
C GLY A 47 31.68 -4.10 0.34
N VAL A 48 32.98 -4.30 0.39
CA VAL A 48 33.95 -3.47 -0.32
C VAL A 48 34.78 -4.36 -1.26
N THR A 49 34.95 -3.91 -2.49
CA THR A 49 35.84 -4.54 -3.47
C THR A 49 36.64 -3.49 -4.22
N THR A 50 37.84 -3.84 -4.68
CA THR A 50 38.63 -2.99 -5.56
C THR A 50 38.38 -3.40 -7.01
N ILE A 51 37.95 -2.44 -7.82
CA ILE A 51 37.81 -2.61 -9.27
C ILE A 51 39.13 -2.14 -9.91
N THR A 52 39.75 -3.00 -10.71
CA THR A 52 41.02 -2.74 -11.36
C THR A 52 40.88 -2.85 -12.88
N ALA A 53 41.40 -1.86 -13.59
CA ALA A 53 41.60 -1.88 -15.05
C ALA A 53 43.07 -2.06 -15.34
N SER A 54 43.43 -3.06 -16.19
CA SER A 54 44.81 -3.41 -16.50
C SER A 54 45.06 -3.33 -18.01
N SER A 55 46.17 -2.68 -18.41
CA SER A 55 46.69 -2.67 -19.78
C SER A 55 48.14 -3.05 -19.73
N GLY A 56 48.45 -4.34 -19.98
CA GLY A 56 49.77 -4.90 -19.76
C GLY A 56 50.20 -4.82 -18.29
N SER A 57 51.31 -4.17 -18.02
CA SER A 57 51.82 -3.94 -16.65
C SER A 57 51.28 -2.67 -15.97
N ILE A 58 50.50 -1.88 -16.69
CA ILE A 58 49.93 -0.62 -16.15
C ILE A 58 48.54 -0.91 -15.60
N THR A 59 48.29 -0.49 -14.39
CA THR A 59 47.01 -0.69 -13.70
C THR A 59 46.49 0.60 -13.14
N GLY A 60 45.16 0.79 -13.21
CA GLY A 60 44.41 1.79 -12.46
C GLY A 60 43.33 1.09 -11.62
N PHE A 61 43.03 1.62 -10.45
CA PHE A 61 42.04 0.99 -9.60
C PHE A 61 41.18 2.05 -8.87
N THR A 62 39.99 1.62 -8.44
CA THR A 62 39.12 2.37 -7.58
C THR A 62 38.43 1.45 -6.60
N LEU A 63 38.05 1.98 -5.45
CA LEU A 63 37.28 1.26 -4.43
C LEU A 63 35.79 1.33 -4.80
N LEU A 64 35.14 0.18 -4.81
CA LEU A 64 33.69 0.07 -4.91
C LEU A 64 33.16 -0.40 -3.57
N THR A 65 32.32 0.42 -2.93
CA THR A 65 31.55 0.05 -1.75
C THR A 65 30.12 -0.27 -2.18
N VAL A 66 29.71 -1.51 -1.99
CA VAL A 66 28.31 -1.94 -2.15
C VAL A 66 27.65 -1.87 -0.79
N GLN A 67 26.67 -1.01 -0.66
CA GLN A 67 25.86 -0.87 0.54
C GLN A 67 24.43 -1.28 0.21
N THR A 68 23.72 -1.90 1.16
CA THR A 68 22.27 -1.94 1.09
C THR A 68 21.77 -0.53 1.32
N ASP A 69 21.00 -0.01 0.39
CA ASP A 69 20.16 1.13 0.70
C ASP A 69 19.06 0.62 1.64
N ILE A 70 19.23 0.92 2.94
CA ILE A 70 18.26 0.51 3.97
C ILE A 70 16.90 1.20 3.79
N ASN A 71 16.78 2.13 2.87
CA ASN A 71 15.55 2.88 2.58
C ASN A 71 14.96 2.55 1.20
N VAL A 72 15.52 1.59 0.45
CA VAL A 72 15.01 1.22 -0.88
C VAL A 72 13.53 0.82 -0.80
N ASN A 73 13.14 0.11 0.24
CA ASN A 73 11.79 -0.39 0.52
C ASN A 73 10.92 0.58 1.33
N ARG A 74 11.25 1.88 1.39
CA ARG A 74 10.54 2.84 2.22
C ARG A 74 9.85 3.91 1.39
N LEU A 75 8.57 4.14 1.68
CA LEU A 75 7.82 5.32 1.24
C LEU A 75 7.52 6.22 2.44
N THR A 76 7.56 7.54 2.24
CA THR A 76 7.06 8.48 3.24
C THR A 76 5.54 8.47 3.24
N VAL A 77 4.93 8.28 4.41
CA VAL A 77 3.50 8.47 4.63
C VAL A 77 3.30 9.86 5.20
N THR A 78 2.53 10.70 4.52
CA THR A 78 2.09 11.99 5.05
C THR A 78 0.61 11.88 5.42
N VAL A 79 0.27 12.14 6.68
CA VAL A 79 -1.13 12.22 7.09
C VAL A 79 -1.53 13.69 7.08
N ASN A 80 -2.38 14.06 6.13
CA ASN A 80 -2.82 15.41 5.87
C ASN A 80 -1.67 16.43 5.70
N GLY A 81 -1.91 17.50 5.01
CA GLY A 81 -0.99 18.63 4.88
C GLY A 81 -0.15 18.66 3.61
N GLY A 82 0.01 19.86 3.07
CA GLY A 82 0.83 20.14 1.90
C GLY A 82 0.28 19.62 0.58
N SER A 83 1.14 19.64 -0.45
CA SER A 83 0.82 19.12 -1.79
C SER A 83 0.83 17.61 -1.86
N LEU A 84 1.58 16.94 -0.97
CA LEU A 84 1.72 15.49 -0.94
C LEU A 84 0.45 14.79 -0.43
N CYS A 85 -0.32 15.46 0.45
CA CYS A 85 -1.55 14.93 1.03
C CYS A 85 -2.50 16.08 1.35
N THR A 86 -3.39 16.40 0.42
CA THR A 86 -4.34 17.53 0.56
C THR A 86 -5.32 17.28 1.72
N ASN A 87 -5.72 18.36 2.40
CA ASN A 87 -6.67 18.29 3.51
C ASN A 87 -8.12 18.19 3.00
N ALA A 88 -8.51 17.03 2.50
CA ALA A 88 -9.88 16.76 2.04
C ALA A 88 -10.79 16.32 3.21
N TYR A 89 -10.25 15.47 4.09
CA TYR A 89 -10.92 15.00 5.32
C TYR A 89 -9.85 14.67 6.38
N PRO A 90 -10.20 14.62 7.68
CA PRO A 90 -9.26 14.30 8.75
C PRO A 90 -8.69 12.89 8.64
N ASN A 91 -7.47 12.71 9.18
CA ASN A 91 -6.81 11.40 9.25
C ASN A 91 -6.64 10.72 7.89
N LYS A 92 -6.32 11.46 6.84
CA LYS A 92 -6.04 10.90 5.51
C LYS A 92 -4.55 10.61 5.35
N PRO A 93 -4.13 9.33 5.26
CA PRO A 93 -2.73 8.97 4.99
C PRO A 93 -2.47 8.91 3.48
N CYS A 94 -1.42 9.57 3.01
CA CYS A 94 -1.04 9.55 1.61
C CYS A 94 0.40 9.11 1.41
N VAL A 95 0.64 8.51 0.25
CA VAL A 95 1.95 8.19 -0.31
C VAL A 95 2.08 8.74 -1.72
N SER A 96 3.30 8.76 -2.25
CA SER A 96 3.58 9.02 -3.67
C SER A 96 3.90 7.70 -4.36
N VAL A 97 3.33 7.47 -5.53
CA VAL A 97 3.56 6.28 -6.36
C VAL A 97 4.09 6.71 -7.72
N THR A 98 5.17 6.07 -8.18
CA THR A 98 5.67 6.29 -9.54
C THR A 98 5.15 5.18 -10.45
N ILE A 99 4.57 5.57 -11.59
CA ILE A 99 4.08 4.65 -12.62
C ILE A 99 4.70 5.00 -13.96
N CYS A 100 4.95 3.99 -14.77
CA CYS A 100 5.52 4.12 -16.10
C CYS A 100 4.65 3.41 -17.15
N THR A 101 4.74 3.85 -18.39
CA THR A 101 4.26 3.07 -19.55
C THR A 101 4.95 1.70 -19.54
N PRO A 102 4.21 0.57 -19.70
CA PRO A 102 4.79 -0.76 -19.60
C PRO A 102 6.03 -0.94 -20.49
N GLY A 103 7.13 -1.39 -19.86
CA GLY A 103 8.43 -1.59 -20.52
C GLY A 103 9.25 -0.33 -20.76
N SER A 104 8.77 0.85 -20.33
CA SER A 104 9.52 2.11 -20.43
C SER A 104 10.15 2.47 -19.08
N ASN A 105 11.40 2.94 -19.13
CA ASN A 105 12.09 3.52 -17.97
C ASN A 105 12.24 5.05 -18.06
N THR A 106 11.63 5.67 -19.07
CA THR A 106 11.69 7.12 -19.33
C THR A 106 10.32 7.77 -19.39
N GLU A 107 9.28 7.03 -19.76
CA GLU A 107 7.91 7.51 -19.77
C GLU A 107 7.23 7.19 -18.44
N CYS A 108 7.62 7.92 -17.40
CA CYS A 108 7.18 7.73 -16.03
C CYS A 108 6.62 9.02 -15.46
N GLN A 109 5.70 8.90 -14.49
CA GLN A 109 5.22 10.00 -13.66
C GLN A 109 5.13 9.57 -12.20
N THR A 110 5.41 10.47 -11.28
CA THR A 110 5.11 10.30 -9.86
C THR A 110 3.81 11.00 -9.53
N ILE A 111 2.90 10.29 -8.88
CA ILE A 111 1.59 10.78 -8.48
C ILE A 111 1.55 10.86 -6.97
N ASP A 112 1.35 12.08 -6.47
CA ASP A 112 1.17 12.37 -5.05
C ASP A 112 -0.31 12.23 -4.65
N ASN A 113 -0.59 12.37 -3.34
CA ASN A 113 -1.96 12.31 -2.81
C ASN A 113 -2.66 10.99 -3.16
N ILE A 114 -1.93 9.88 -3.13
CA ILE A 114 -2.47 8.52 -3.23
C ILE A 114 -2.82 8.05 -1.82
N LEU A 115 -4.09 7.74 -1.58
CA LEU A 115 -4.55 7.21 -0.30
C LEU A 115 -3.84 5.88 0.01
N LEU A 116 -3.22 5.76 1.18
CA LEU A 116 -2.67 4.50 1.66
C LEU A 116 -3.76 3.73 2.40
N ASP A 117 -4.06 2.54 1.93
CA ASP A 117 -5.16 1.73 2.41
C ASP A 117 -4.70 0.30 2.72
N THR A 118 -4.76 -0.11 3.99
CA THR A 118 -4.47 -1.47 4.43
C THR A 118 -5.72 -2.34 4.53
N GLY A 119 -6.91 -1.78 4.38
CA GLY A 119 -8.18 -2.50 4.30
C GLY A 119 -8.52 -2.96 2.89
N ALA A 120 -7.88 -2.39 1.85
CA ALA A 120 -8.07 -2.77 0.46
C ALA A 120 -6.81 -3.37 -0.16
N SER A 121 -6.94 -4.04 -1.30
CA SER A 121 -5.83 -4.57 -2.08
C SER A 121 -5.86 -4.05 -3.51
N GLY A 122 -4.69 -3.67 -4.03
CA GLY A 122 -4.53 -3.22 -5.41
C GLY A 122 -4.36 -1.71 -5.58
N LEU A 123 -3.78 -1.31 -6.70
CA LEU A 123 -3.55 0.09 -7.05
C LEU A 123 -4.69 0.59 -7.94
N ARG A 124 -5.27 1.74 -7.57
CA ARG A 124 -6.34 2.40 -8.30
C ARG A 124 -5.97 3.86 -8.52
N ILE A 125 -6.09 4.38 -9.75
CA ILE A 125 -5.66 5.74 -10.09
C ILE A 125 -6.73 6.39 -11.00
N PHE A 126 -7.10 7.62 -10.68
CA PHE A 126 -8.01 8.38 -11.53
C PHE A 126 -7.41 8.62 -12.91
N LYS A 127 -8.17 8.33 -13.97
CA LYS A 127 -7.79 8.58 -15.36
C LYS A 127 -7.33 10.03 -15.60
N SER A 128 -7.97 10.98 -14.96
CA SER A 128 -7.69 12.42 -15.13
C SER A 128 -6.32 12.87 -14.65
N VAL A 129 -5.62 12.07 -13.83
CA VAL A 129 -4.26 12.39 -13.36
C VAL A 129 -3.17 11.63 -14.12
N LEU A 130 -3.55 10.67 -14.98
CA LEU A 130 -2.60 9.87 -15.74
C LEU A 130 -2.04 10.62 -16.94
N THR A 131 -0.72 10.61 -17.09
CA THR A 131 -0.01 11.12 -18.27
C THR A 131 0.76 10.05 -19.02
N VAL A 132 0.99 8.89 -18.39
CA VAL A 132 1.55 7.70 -19.04
C VAL A 132 0.50 6.98 -19.87
N SER A 133 0.90 6.02 -20.70
CA SER A 133 0.02 5.23 -21.56
C SER A 133 -0.12 3.79 -21.05
N PRO A 134 -1.11 3.49 -20.19
CA PRO A 134 -1.35 2.13 -19.72
C PRO A 134 -1.81 1.21 -20.85
N THR A 135 -1.56 -0.09 -20.70
CA THR A 135 -2.01 -1.11 -21.66
C THR A 135 -3.31 -1.74 -21.18
N GLN A 136 -4.36 -1.73 -22.02
CA GLN A 136 -5.66 -2.31 -21.70
C GLN A 136 -5.55 -3.83 -21.49
N VAL A 137 -6.11 -4.33 -20.39
CA VAL A 137 -6.29 -5.78 -20.17
C VAL A 137 -7.53 -6.24 -20.94
N ALA A 138 -7.34 -7.20 -21.83
CA ALA A 138 -8.42 -7.74 -22.65
C ALA A 138 -9.31 -8.71 -21.86
N SER A 139 -10.61 -8.72 -22.18
CA SER A 139 -11.56 -9.73 -21.71
C SER A 139 -12.40 -10.23 -22.90
N GLY A 140 -12.01 -11.37 -23.46
CA GLY A 140 -12.54 -11.85 -24.73
C GLY A 140 -12.26 -10.85 -25.87
N SER A 141 -13.30 -10.37 -26.54
CA SER A 141 -13.19 -9.33 -27.56
C SER A 141 -13.35 -7.91 -27.01
N GLY A 142 -13.58 -7.78 -25.71
CA GLY A 142 -13.78 -6.50 -25.01
C GLY A 142 -12.61 -6.14 -24.10
N SER A 143 -12.84 -5.11 -23.30
CA SER A 143 -11.94 -4.61 -22.27
C SER A 143 -12.38 -5.09 -20.90
N LEU A 144 -11.44 -5.51 -20.06
CA LEU A 144 -11.72 -5.82 -18.67
C LEU A 144 -12.00 -4.53 -17.90
N ALA A 145 -13.05 -4.54 -17.08
CA ALA A 145 -13.40 -3.49 -16.15
C ALA A 145 -13.55 -4.08 -14.73
N ASP A 146 -13.27 -3.25 -13.75
CA ASP A 146 -13.40 -3.55 -12.33
C ASP A 146 -14.38 -2.59 -11.65
N CYS A 147 -15.11 -3.11 -10.66
CA CYS A 147 -16.00 -2.41 -9.74
C CYS A 147 -15.63 -2.78 -8.32
N ILE A 148 -15.06 -1.87 -7.57
CA ILE A 148 -14.88 -2.03 -6.13
C ILE A 148 -15.87 -1.16 -5.38
N GLN A 149 -16.45 -1.70 -4.30
CA GLN A 149 -17.42 -1.04 -3.44
C GLN A 149 -16.85 -0.98 -2.03
N TYR A 150 -16.94 0.18 -1.38
CA TYR A 150 -16.36 0.43 -0.07
C TYR A 150 -17.43 0.51 1.02
N ALA A 151 -17.02 0.33 2.27
CA ALA A 151 -17.90 0.32 3.44
C ALA A 151 -18.62 1.66 3.68
N ASP A 152 -18.09 2.76 3.16
CA ASP A 152 -18.69 4.10 3.24
C ASP A 152 -19.76 4.36 2.15
N ASN A 153 -20.12 3.34 1.37
CA ASN A 153 -20.99 3.39 0.18
C ASN A 153 -20.41 4.20 -0.99
N SER A 154 -19.10 4.45 -1.02
CA SER A 154 -18.43 4.87 -2.25
C SER A 154 -18.08 3.66 -3.12
N ALA A 155 -17.77 3.89 -4.41
CA ALA A 155 -17.33 2.85 -5.32
C ALA A 155 -16.44 3.42 -6.42
N ASP A 156 -15.43 2.64 -6.83
CA ASP A 156 -14.60 2.92 -7.99
C ASP A 156 -14.99 2.02 -9.15
N TRP A 157 -15.13 2.63 -10.31
CA TRP A 157 -15.41 1.95 -11.58
C TRP A 157 -14.43 2.36 -12.64
N GLY A 158 -13.98 1.41 -13.46
CA GLY A 158 -13.18 1.72 -14.63
C GLY A 158 -12.47 0.51 -15.24
N PRO A 159 -11.72 0.71 -16.34
CA PRO A 159 -10.98 -0.36 -17.00
C PRO A 159 -9.80 -0.83 -16.13
N VAL A 160 -9.49 -2.12 -16.27
CA VAL A 160 -8.25 -2.70 -15.76
C VAL A 160 -7.18 -2.53 -16.84
N GLN A 161 -6.09 -1.88 -16.48
CA GLN A 161 -4.97 -1.59 -17.38
C GLN A 161 -3.64 -1.93 -16.69
N THR A 162 -2.66 -2.31 -17.48
CA THR A 162 -1.32 -2.65 -16.99
C THR A 162 -0.39 -1.44 -17.06
N VAL A 163 0.36 -1.22 -16.00
CA VAL A 163 1.45 -0.23 -15.90
C VAL A 163 2.67 -0.85 -15.23
N ASP A 164 3.83 -0.21 -15.33
CA ASP A 164 4.96 -0.53 -14.46
C ASP A 164 4.91 0.39 -13.24
N VAL A 165 4.95 -0.19 -12.04
CA VAL A 165 4.84 0.50 -10.74
C VAL A 165 6.17 0.46 -10.03
N ILE A 166 6.59 1.61 -9.48
CA ILE A 166 7.77 1.75 -8.64
C ILE A 166 7.31 2.28 -7.28
N LEU A 167 7.54 1.50 -6.22
CA LEU A 167 7.26 1.87 -4.84
C LEU A 167 8.58 2.17 -4.11
N GLY A 168 8.71 3.38 -3.57
CA GLY A 168 9.98 3.81 -2.97
C GLY A 168 11.10 3.82 -4.01
N ASN A 169 12.17 3.07 -3.75
CA ASN A 169 13.26 2.84 -4.68
C ASN A 169 13.36 1.36 -5.12
N GLU A 170 12.27 0.59 -4.96
CA GLU A 170 12.20 -0.79 -5.45
C GLU A 170 12.24 -0.85 -6.98
N PRO A 171 12.68 -1.99 -7.56
CA PRO A 171 12.58 -2.18 -9.00
C PRO A 171 11.13 -2.06 -9.49
N ALA A 172 10.96 -1.57 -10.71
CA ALA A 172 9.66 -1.51 -11.36
C ALA A 172 9.05 -2.90 -11.51
N VAL A 173 7.77 -3.04 -11.21
CA VAL A 173 6.99 -4.26 -11.40
C VAL A 173 5.78 -3.97 -12.28
N THR A 174 5.51 -4.87 -13.22
CA THR A 174 4.35 -4.74 -14.13
C THR A 174 3.09 -5.21 -13.41
N VAL A 175 2.10 -4.32 -13.28
CA VAL A 175 0.92 -4.52 -12.43
C VAL A 175 -0.37 -4.19 -13.20
N PRO A 176 -1.38 -5.08 -13.20
CA PRO A 176 -2.75 -4.70 -13.53
C PRO A 176 -3.31 -3.79 -12.43
N ILE A 177 -3.75 -2.59 -12.81
CA ILE A 177 -4.35 -1.58 -11.93
C ILE A 177 -5.76 -1.24 -12.42
N GLN A 178 -6.60 -0.70 -11.54
CA GLN A 178 -7.83 -0.06 -11.98
C GLN A 178 -7.54 1.41 -12.35
N VAL A 179 -7.98 1.82 -13.54
CA VAL A 179 -8.03 3.23 -13.91
C VAL A 179 -9.45 3.74 -13.65
N ILE A 180 -9.60 4.54 -12.58
CA ILE A 180 -10.91 5.06 -12.16
C ILE A 180 -11.46 6.00 -13.23
N ASP A 181 -12.53 5.58 -13.90
CA ASP A 181 -13.19 6.32 -14.98
C ASP A 181 -14.70 6.04 -14.96
N SER A 182 -15.46 6.91 -14.29
CA SER A 182 -16.91 6.82 -14.19
C SER A 182 -17.65 7.02 -15.53
N THR A 183 -16.91 7.27 -16.62
CA THR A 183 -17.47 7.38 -17.98
C THR A 183 -17.21 6.15 -18.84
N PHE A 184 -16.43 5.18 -18.35
CA PHE A 184 -16.08 3.98 -19.09
C PHE A 184 -17.24 2.98 -19.14
N GLY A 185 -17.54 2.44 -20.30
CA GLY A 185 -18.47 1.33 -20.49
C GLY A 185 -19.86 1.57 -19.88
N GLN A 186 -20.18 0.84 -18.81
CA GLN A 186 -21.50 0.86 -18.14
C GLN A 186 -21.37 1.01 -16.62
N PRO A 187 -21.00 2.20 -16.12
CA PRO A 187 -20.72 2.42 -14.69
C PRO A 187 -21.92 2.20 -13.76
N ALA A 188 -23.16 2.29 -14.28
CA ALA A 188 -24.38 2.01 -13.53
C ALA A 188 -24.41 0.59 -12.91
N LEU A 189 -23.64 -0.36 -13.43
CA LEU A 189 -23.50 -1.70 -12.87
C LEU A 189 -22.80 -1.69 -11.50
N CYS A 190 -21.87 -0.75 -11.30
CA CYS A 190 -21.12 -0.62 -10.06
C CYS A 190 -21.90 0.18 -9.00
N SER A 191 -22.76 1.11 -9.40
CA SER A 191 -23.57 1.88 -8.47
C SER A 191 -24.77 1.13 -7.88
N GLN A 192 -25.09 -0.07 -8.40
CA GLN A 192 -26.22 -0.89 -7.97
C GLN A 192 -27.50 -0.07 -7.73
N SER A 193 -27.97 0.61 -8.77
CA SER A 193 -29.19 1.43 -8.72
C SER A 193 -29.12 2.60 -7.70
N ASN A 194 -27.96 3.25 -7.61
CA ASN A 194 -27.65 4.39 -6.73
C ASN A 194 -27.47 4.03 -5.25
N HIS A 195 -27.28 2.76 -4.91
CA HIS A 195 -26.91 2.37 -3.56
C HIS A 195 -25.47 2.83 -3.24
N TYR A 196 -24.58 2.72 -4.23
CA TYR A 196 -23.19 3.20 -4.12
C TYR A 196 -22.98 4.47 -4.95
N LYS A 197 -22.24 5.42 -4.39
CA LYS A 197 -21.84 6.64 -5.07
C LYS A 197 -20.51 6.44 -5.76
N LEU A 198 -20.50 6.53 -7.09
CA LEU A 198 -19.25 6.41 -7.85
C LEU A 198 -18.33 7.61 -7.62
N ASP A 199 -17.06 7.34 -7.38
CA ASP A 199 -16.03 8.36 -7.37
C ASP A 199 -15.79 8.87 -8.80
N SER A 200 -16.12 10.14 -9.02
CA SER A 200 -16.13 10.74 -10.35
C SER A 200 -14.90 11.59 -10.67
N SER A 201 -14.17 11.98 -9.65
CA SER A 201 -12.97 12.82 -9.79
C SER A 201 -12.12 12.81 -8.53
N PRO A 202 -10.80 13.14 -8.65
CA PRO A 202 -9.91 13.30 -7.50
C PRO A 202 -10.42 14.30 -6.45
N SER A 203 -11.07 15.39 -6.90
CA SER A 203 -11.60 16.41 -5.98
C SER A 203 -12.84 15.93 -5.21
N ALA A 204 -13.64 15.04 -5.78
CA ALA A 204 -14.81 14.46 -5.12
C ALA A 204 -14.41 13.37 -4.11
N ALA A 205 -13.44 12.52 -4.47
CA ALA A 205 -12.90 11.47 -3.60
C ALA A 205 -11.95 12.03 -2.53
N GLY A 206 -11.27 13.14 -2.82
CA GLY A 206 -10.27 13.75 -1.93
C GLY A 206 -8.85 13.21 -2.11
N PHE A 207 -8.62 12.33 -3.10
CA PHE A 207 -7.31 11.72 -3.43
C PHE A 207 -7.16 11.52 -4.94
N ASN A 208 -5.92 11.29 -5.40
CA ASN A 208 -5.62 11.03 -6.82
C ASN A 208 -5.71 9.55 -7.20
N GLY A 209 -5.79 8.70 -6.22
CA GLY A 209 -5.87 7.25 -6.33
C GLY A 209 -5.71 6.59 -4.96
N LEU A 210 -5.76 5.27 -4.94
CA LEU A 210 -5.67 4.44 -3.75
C LEU A 210 -4.58 3.37 -3.94
N LEU A 211 -3.66 3.25 -3.00
CA LEU A 211 -2.70 2.15 -2.90
C LEU A 211 -3.18 1.19 -1.82
N GLY A 212 -3.87 0.13 -2.24
CA GLY A 212 -4.29 -0.97 -1.39
C GLY A 212 -3.13 -1.94 -1.14
N VAL A 213 -2.68 -1.99 0.12
CA VAL A 213 -1.60 -2.87 0.59
C VAL A 213 -2.09 -3.83 1.68
N GLY A 214 -3.35 -4.24 1.57
CA GLY A 214 -4.01 -5.16 2.49
C GLY A 214 -3.51 -6.59 2.40
N LEU A 215 -4.28 -7.48 3.01
CA LEU A 215 -3.93 -8.88 3.22
C LEU A 215 -3.93 -9.74 1.95
N LEU A 216 -4.60 -9.30 0.89
CA LEU A 216 -4.76 -10.08 -0.34
C LEU A 216 -3.74 -9.67 -1.41
N ALA A 217 -3.27 -10.64 -2.19
CA ALA A 217 -2.40 -10.40 -3.34
C ALA A 217 -3.19 -9.85 -4.54
N GLN A 218 -4.44 -10.25 -4.71
CA GLN A 218 -5.40 -9.74 -5.70
C GLN A 218 -6.67 -9.27 -4.98
N ASP A 219 -7.40 -8.34 -5.57
CA ASP A 219 -8.59 -7.74 -4.95
C ASP A 219 -9.82 -8.66 -4.88
N CYS A 220 -9.84 -9.76 -5.65
CA CYS A 220 -10.92 -10.74 -5.65
C CYS A 220 -10.44 -12.19 -5.43
N GLY A 221 -9.22 -12.52 -5.80
CA GLY A 221 -8.67 -13.86 -5.60
C GLY A 221 -9.35 -14.95 -6.42
N SER A 222 -9.44 -16.16 -5.83
CA SER A 222 -9.90 -17.38 -6.51
C SER A 222 -11.39 -17.39 -6.87
N GLU A 223 -12.21 -16.59 -6.20
CA GLU A 223 -13.64 -16.52 -6.52
C GLU A 223 -13.87 -15.95 -7.91
N CYS A 224 -13.24 -14.82 -8.24
CA CYS A 224 -13.38 -14.24 -9.57
C CYS A 224 -12.79 -15.12 -10.69
N VAL A 225 -11.95 -16.09 -10.38
CA VAL A 225 -11.50 -17.11 -11.34
C VAL A 225 -12.61 -18.11 -11.64
N SER A 226 -13.43 -18.47 -10.64
CA SER A 226 -14.41 -19.55 -10.73
C SER A 226 -15.85 -19.08 -10.92
N VAL A 227 -16.21 -17.89 -10.40
CA VAL A 227 -17.57 -17.34 -10.40
C VAL A 227 -17.71 -16.23 -11.43
N THR A 228 -18.71 -16.35 -12.30
CA THR A 228 -19.01 -15.29 -13.30
C THR A 228 -19.76 -14.13 -12.66
N ASN A 229 -20.71 -14.40 -11.76
CA ASN A 229 -21.53 -13.38 -11.09
C ASN A 229 -20.81 -12.86 -9.82
N ASN A 230 -19.57 -12.47 -9.96
CA ASN A 230 -18.74 -11.99 -8.83
C ASN A 230 -19.00 -10.52 -8.46
N GLN A 231 -19.79 -9.81 -9.24
CA GLN A 231 -20.16 -8.39 -9.05
C GLN A 231 -18.98 -7.38 -9.09
N MET A 232 -17.76 -7.87 -9.27
CA MET A 232 -16.55 -7.04 -9.35
C MET A 232 -16.05 -6.88 -10.78
N TYR A 233 -15.94 -7.97 -11.55
CA TYR A 233 -15.31 -7.94 -12.86
C TYR A 233 -16.29 -8.04 -14.02
N TYR A 234 -16.05 -7.21 -15.02
CA TYR A 234 -16.91 -7.07 -16.21
C TYR A 234 -16.08 -7.09 -17.48
N SER A 235 -16.62 -7.74 -18.53
CA SER A 235 -16.15 -7.63 -19.91
C SER A 235 -16.98 -6.59 -20.62
N CYS A 236 -16.35 -5.49 -21.07
CA CYS A 236 -17.02 -4.36 -21.69
C CYS A 236 -16.70 -4.28 -23.19
N ASN A 237 -17.73 -4.27 -24.04
CA ASN A 237 -17.61 -3.99 -25.46
C ASN A 237 -18.36 -2.69 -25.77
N GLY A 238 -17.63 -1.59 -25.88
CA GLY A 238 -18.20 -0.25 -25.91
C GLY A 238 -18.97 0.05 -24.62
N SER A 239 -20.25 0.43 -24.75
CA SER A 239 -21.14 0.76 -23.62
C SER A 239 -21.90 -0.45 -23.04
N VAL A 240 -21.61 -1.66 -23.50
CA VAL A 240 -22.26 -2.89 -23.01
C VAL A 240 -21.25 -3.70 -22.21
N CYS A 241 -21.54 -3.90 -20.93
CA CYS A 241 -20.71 -4.69 -20.01
C CYS A 241 -21.49 -5.87 -19.45
N SER A 242 -20.82 -6.99 -19.24
CA SER A 242 -21.37 -8.18 -18.57
C SER A 242 -20.35 -8.75 -17.60
N GLN A 243 -20.81 -9.28 -16.49
CA GLN A 243 -19.95 -9.95 -15.49
C GLN A 243 -19.16 -11.09 -16.14
N THR A 244 -17.90 -11.25 -15.70
CA THR A 244 -16.98 -12.20 -16.29
C THR A 244 -16.06 -12.83 -15.25
N LYS A 245 -15.57 -14.03 -15.54
CA LYS A 245 -14.46 -14.66 -14.81
C LYS A 245 -13.14 -14.02 -15.20
N VAL A 246 -12.22 -13.92 -14.25
CA VAL A 246 -10.91 -13.27 -14.47
C VAL A 246 -9.80 -14.11 -13.86
N PRO A 247 -8.77 -14.50 -14.63
CA PRO A 247 -7.59 -15.15 -14.07
C PRO A 247 -6.89 -14.23 -13.05
N LEU A 248 -6.25 -14.80 -12.02
CA LEU A 248 -5.54 -14.04 -10.99
C LEU A 248 -4.58 -12.99 -11.57
N SER A 249 -3.85 -13.35 -12.65
CA SER A 249 -2.89 -12.45 -13.29
C SER A 249 -3.49 -11.21 -13.96
N ASN A 250 -4.80 -11.18 -14.16
CA ASN A 250 -5.52 -10.07 -14.80
C ASN A 250 -6.38 -9.27 -13.81
N GLN A 251 -6.50 -9.75 -12.57
CA GLN A 251 -7.18 -9.00 -11.50
C GLN A 251 -6.33 -7.81 -11.08
N VAL A 252 -6.94 -6.81 -10.48
CA VAL A 252 -6.22 -5.69 -9.85
C VAL A 252 -5.39 -6.24 -8.71
N GLN A 253 -4.08 -5.94 -8.71
CA GLN A 253 -3.14 -6.58 -7.81
C GLN A 253 -2.53 -5.59 -6.81
N ASN A 254 -2.27 -6.10 -5.62
CA ASN A 254 -1.42 -5.45 -4.64
C ASN A 254 0.02 -5.40 -5.20
N PRO A 255 0.56 -4.21 -5.54
CA PRO A 255 1.88 -4.14 -6.18
C PRO A 255 2.99 -4.71 -5.32
N VAL A 256 2.82 -4.71 -3.99
CA VAL A 256 3.81 -5.26 -3.04
C VAL A 256 4.02 -6.74 -3.29
N SER A 257 2.95 -7.51 -3.55
CA SER A 257 3.03 -8.96 -3.79
C SER A 257 3.88 -9.36 -5.00
N LEU A 258 4.13 -8.41 -5.91
CA LEU A 258 4.90 -8.62 -7.15
C LEU A 258 6.38 -8.20 -7.04
N LEU A 259 6.78 -7.60 -5.93
CA LEU A 259 8.16 -7.17 -5.73
C LEU A 259 9.11 -8.38 -5.71
N PRO A 260 10.35 -8.24 -6.21
CA PRO A 260 11.28 -9.37 -6.26
C PRO A 260 11.79 -9.81 -4.89
N HIS A 261 11.72 -8.93 -3.88
CA HIS A 261 12.20 -9.19 -2.51
C HIS A 261 11.15 -8.84 -1.46
N ASP A 262 10.82 -7.61 -1.26
CA ASP A 262 10.02 -7.09 -0.14
C ASP A 262 8.51 -7.32 -0.38
N ASN A 263 8.11 -8.55 -0.68
CA ASN A 263 6.82 -8.95 -1.27
C ASN A 263 5.86 -9.68 -0.32
N ASN A 264 6.23 -9.85 0.95
CA ASN A 264 5.47 -10.65 1.90
C ASN A 264 4.52 -9.84 2.79
N GLY A 265 4.44 -8.53 2.58
CA GLY A 265 3.59 -7.63 3.35
C GLY A 265 4.19 -6.25 3.50
N VAL A 266 3.66 -5.49 4.43
CA VAL A 266 4.11 -4.14 4.73
C VAL A 266 4.15 -3.88 6.23
N MET A 267 4.94 -2.87 6.64
CA MET A 267 4.88 -2.27 7.97
C MET A 267 4.54 -0.78 7.84
N VAL A 268 3.48 -0.35 8.48
CA VAL A 268 3.11 1.07 8.63
C VAL A 268 3.59 1.56 9.98
N GLN A 269 4.38 2.61 9.99
CA GLN A 269 4.90 3.25 11.19
C GLN A 269 4.47 4.71 11.24
N LEU A 270 3.64 5.08 12.20
CA LEU A 270 3.23 6.46 12.43
C LEU A 270 3.67 6.94 13.83
N PRO A 271 4.04 8.21 13.98
CA PRO A 271 4.33 8.77 15.30
C PRO A 271 3.06 8.88 16.15
N ALA A 272 3.23 8.89 17.46
CA ALA A 272 2.13 9.18 18.37
C ALA A 272 1.61 10.62 18.17
N VAL A 273 0.30 10.79 18.33
CA VAL A 273 -0.38 12.08 18.26
C VAL A 273 -0.97 12.39 19.64
N ALA A 274 -0.71 13.57 20.15
CA ALA A 274 -1.28 14.02 21.42
C ALA A 274 -2.78 14.30 21.31
N PRO A 275 -3.56 14.19 22.38
CA PRO A 275 -4.98 14.61 22.40
C PRO A 275 -5.15 16.04 21.85
N GLY A 276 -6.24 16.25 21.12
CA GLY A 276 -6.49 17.51 20.39
C GLY A 276 -5.83 17.59 19.02
N GLY A 277 -4.96 16.62 18.68
CA GLY A 277 -4.48 16.39 17.34
C GLY A 277 -3.27 17.22 16.90
N ALA A 278 -2.95 17.07 15.61
CA ALA A 278 -1.87 17.78 14.91
C ALA A 278 -2.37 18.29 13.55
N THR A 279 -1.70 19.31 13.01
CA THR A 279 -2.03 19.81 11.66
C THR A 279 -1.63 18.82 10.57
N SER A 280 -0.56 18.07 10.77
CA SER A 280 -0.04 17.01 9.89
C SER A 280 0.97 16.19 10.67
N ILE A 281 1.17 14.93 10.26
CA ILE A 281 2.28 14.09 10.72
C ILE A 281 2.92 13.39 9.53
N GLN A 282 4.16 12.94 9.72
CA GLN A 282 4.85 12.09 8.76
C GLN A 282 5.29 10.78 9.43
N GLY A 283 5.13 9.70 8.70
CA GLY A 283 5.56 8.35 9.05
C GLY A 283 6.18 7.64 7.88
N SER A 284 6.14 6.33 7.91
CA SER A 284 6.73 5.47 6.88
C SER A 284 5.87 4.27 6.58
N LEU A 285 5.82 3.92 5.30
CA LEU A 285 5.43 2.60 4.83
C LEU A 285 6.71 1.87 4.44
N PHE A 286 6.99 0.76 5.07
CA PHE A 286 8.07 -0.15 4.68
C PHE A 286 7.48 -1.35 3.95
N LEU A 287 8.04 -1.67 2.79
CA LEU A 287 7.68 -2.85 2.01
C LEU A 287 8.45 -4.05 2.57
N GLY A 288 7.79 -5.20 2.60
CA GLY A 288 8.31 -6.40 3.23
C GLY A 288 8.22 -6.42 4.76
N ILE A 289 8.26 -7.63 5.33
CA ILE A 289 8.30 -7.91 6.77
C ILE A 289 9.47 -8.85 7.03
N ASP A 290 10.42 -8.46 7.90
CA ASP A 290 11.67 -9.18 8.20
C ASP A 290 12.59 -9.42 6.99
N THR A 291 12.39 -8.70 5.91
CA THR A 291 13.20 -8.80 4.69
C THR A 291 14.46 -7.93 4.76
N ARG A 292 14.43 -6.89 5.60
CA ARG A 292 15.52 -5.93 5.80
C ARG A 292 15.64 -5.54 7.28
N ALA A 293 16.73 -4.86 7.63
CA ALA A 293 16.96 -4.41 9.00
C ALA A 293 15.94 -3.34 9.48
N ASN A 294 15.35 -2.57 8.54
CA ASN A 294 14.42 -1.48 8.83
C ASN A 294 12.95 -1.92 8.98
N ASN A 295 12.62 -3.17 8.65
CA ASN A 295 11.26 -3.71 8.73
C ASN A 295 11.16 -4.97 9.61
N SER A 296 12.03 -5.05 10.63
CA SER A 296 12.03 -6.15 11.60
C SER A 296 10.75 -6.20 12.41
N SER A 297 10.16 -7.39 12.53
CA SER A 297 8.96 -7.66 13.33
C SER A 297 9.26 -8.01 14.79
N SER A 298 10.50 -7.85 15.23
CA SER A 298 10.92 -8.19 16.60
C SER A 298 10.09 -7.46 17.65
N GLY A 299 9.43 -8.21 18.51
CA GLY A 299 8.57 -7.71 19.58
C GLY A 299 7.10 -7.57 19.21
N ALA A 300 6.73 -7.74 17.94
CA ALA A 300 5.33 -7.74 17.51
C ALA A 300 4.65 -9.09 17.77
N THR A 301 3.36 -9.05 18.01
CA THR A 301 2.50 -10.23 18.13
C THR A 301 1.61 -10.35 16.90
N MET A 302 1.61 -11.52 16.27
CA MET A 302 0.79 -11.81 15.08
C MET A 302 -0.62 -12.23 15.49
N TYR A 303 -1.62 -11.61 14.88
CA TYR A 303 -3.04 -11.95 14.97
C TYR A 303 -3.50 -12.49 13.62
N PRO A 304 -3.69 -13.81 13.48
CA PRO A 304 -4.10 -14.39 12.21
C PRO A 304 -5.47 -13.85 11.79
N ALA A 305 -5.60 -13.50 10.52
CA ALA A 305 -6.88 -13.24 9.88
C ALA A 305 -7.53 -14.55 9.40
N ASP A 306 -8.85 -14.58 9.19
CA ASP A 306 -9.54 -15.74 8.63
C ASP A 306 -9.04 -16.00 7.20
N PRO A 307 -8.44 -17.15 6.90
CA PRO A 307 -7.94 -17.48 5.57
C PRO A 307 -9.03 -18.02 4.63
N ASN A 308 -10.31 -17.95 5.01
CA ASN A 308 -11.37 -18.61 4.25
C ASN A 308 -11.68 -17.85 2.94
N PRO A 309 -11.19 -18.34 1.77
CA PRO A 309 -11.36 -17.65 0.50
C PRO A 309 -12.80 -17.67 -0.03
N SER A 310 -13.75 -18.36 0.64
CA SER A 310 -15.15 -18.38 0.23
C SER A 310 -15.97 -17.21 0.75
N ASP A 311 -15.40 -16.44 1.67
CA ASP A 311 -15.97 -15.18 2.16
C ASP A 311 -15.04 -14.03 1.79
N LEU A 312 -15.03 -13.68 0.51
CA LEU A 312 -14.13 -12.67 -0.06
C LEU A 312 -14.33 -11.26 0.46
N THR A 313 -15.37 -11.08 1.21
CA THR A 313 -15.68 -9.77 1.74
C THR A 313 -14.75 -9.40 2.87
N TYR A 314 -14.18 -10.38 3.61
CA TYR A 314 -13.53 -10.04 4.88
C TYR A 314 -12.46 -11.08 5.28
N LEU A 315 -11.21 -10.70 5.19
CA LEU A 315 -10.17 -11.32 5.99
C LEU A 315 -10.18 -10.64 7.36
N ASP A 316 -10.81 -11.30 8.33
CA ASP A 316 -11.16 -10.69 9.60
C ASP A 316 -10.41 -11.30 10.77
N PHE A 317 -10.40 -10.57 11.86
CA PHE A 317 -10.11 -11.08 13.20
C PHE A 317 -11.23 -10.71 14.17
N ILE A 318 -11.11 -11.10 15.43
CA ILE A 318 -12.16 -10.89 16.43
C ILE A 318 -11.82 -9.66 17.28
N THR A 319 -12.80 -8.81 17.52
CA THR A 319 -12.75 -7.79 18.57
C THR A 319 -13.87 -8.00 19.58
N VAL A 320 -13.53 -8.00 20.87
CA VAL A 320 -14.51 -7.98 21.97
C VAL A 320 -14.55 -6.57 22.56
N PHE A 321 -15.70 -5.90 22.45
CA PHE A 321 -15.86 -4.53 22.97
C PHE A 321 -17.15 -4.36 23.76
N PRO A 322 -17.09 -3.73 24.93
CA PRO A 322 -15.89 -3.45 25.72
C PRO A 322 -15.21 -4.76 26.19
N THR A 323 -13.94 -4.72 26.60
CA THR A 323 -13.15 -5.89 27.01
C THR A 323 -13.84 -6.77 28.06
N THR A 324 -14.63 -6.17 28.97
CA THR A 324 -15.36 -6.91 30.01
C THR A 324 -16.84 -6.85 29.75
N GLY A 325 -17.47 -8.01 29.49
CA GLY A 325 -18.92 -8.14 29.29
C GLY A 325 -19.43 -7.53 27.97
N GLY A 326 -18.52 -7.36 26.98
CA GLY A 326 -18.85 -6.76 25.70
C GLY A 326 -19.38 -7.75 24.66
N ASN A 327 -19.77 -7.20 23.50
CA ASN A 327 -20.13 -7.94 22.33
C ASN A 327 -18.89 -8.43 21.58
N THR A 328 -19.00 -9.55 20.91
CA THR A 328 -17.97 -10.08 20.00
C THR A 328 -18.29 -9.64 18.59
N TYR A 329 -17.32 -8.98 17.95
CA TYR A 329 -17.36 -8.58 16.55
C TYR A 329 -16.39 -9.48 15.77
N SER A 330 -16.95 -10.42 15.02
CA SER A 330 -16.17 -11.38 14.21
C SER A 330 -15.68 -10.77 12.88
N TYR A 331 -16.18 -9.59 12.54
CA TYR A 331 -15.82 -8.86 11.32
C TYR A 331 -15.04 -7.61 11.70
N SER A 332 -13.81 -7.81 12.19
CA SER A 332 -12.92 -6.73 12.61
C SER A 332 -11.68 -6.68 11.74
N PHE A 333 -11.18 -5.49 11.49
CA PHE A 333 -10.01 -5.27 10.64
C PHE A 333 -9.22 -4.03 11.07
N ILE A 334 -7.96 -3.93 10.62
CA ILE A 334 -7.08 -2.79 10.88
C ILE A 334 -6.81 -2.09 9.55
N ASP A 335 -7.28 -0.84 9.45
CA ASP A 335 -7.38 -0.15 8.17
C ASP A 335 -6.87 1.30 8.22
N THR A 336 -5.83 1.61 7.44
CA THR A 336 -5.37 3.00 7.28
C THR A 336 -6.28 3.85 6.40
N GLY A 337 -7.11 3.23 5.54
CA GLY A 337 -8.09 3.92 4.69
C GLY A 337 -9.24 4.53 5.49
N SER A 338 -9.53 3.95 6.64
CA SER A 338 -10.55 4.43 7.58
C SER A 338 -10.00 5.53 8.48
N ASN A 339 -10.66 6.68 8.49
CA ASN A 339 -10.15 7.90 9.14
C ASN A 339 -10.48 8.03 10.65
N GLY A 340 -11.17 7.06 11.22
CA GLY A 340 -11.56 7.01 12.64
C GLY A 340 -11.61 5.58 13.15
N LEU A 341 -11.91 5.41 14.44
CA LEU A 341 -12.29 4.13 15.00
C LEU A 341 -13.80 3.97 14.81
N PHE A 342 -14.23 2.95 14.02
CA PHE A 342 -15.64 2.76 13.72
C PHE A 342 -16.16 1.49 14.40
N PHE A 343 -17.12 1.65 15.32
CA PHE A 343 -17.64 0.53 16.10
C PHE A 343 -19.02 0.83 16.69
N ASP A 344 -19.76 -0.22 17.05
CA ASP A 344 -21.03 -0.08 17.76
C ASP A 344 -20.78 0.31 19.23
N PRO A 345 -21.43 1.35 19.77
CA PRO A 345 -21.31 1.72 21.19
C PRO A 345 -21.69 0.58 22.15
N GLY A 346 -22.48 -0.40 21.70
CA GLY A 346 -22.85 -1.58 22.49
C GLY A 346 -23.52 -1.21 23.81
N SER A 347 -22.97 -1.75 24.91
CA SER A 347 -23.45 -1.47 26.27
C SER A 347 -22.81 -0.24 26.91
N VAL A 348 -21.96 0.52 26.21
CA VAL A 348 -21.28 1.70 26.77
C VAL A 348 -22.15 2.93 26.65
N SER A 349 -23.07 3.11 27.64
CA SER A 349 -24.01 4.22 27.68
C SER A 349 -23.39 5.62 27.81
N ALA A 350 -22.09 5.67 28.14
CA ALA A 350 -21.33 6.92 28.21
C ALA A 350 -20.92 7.47 26.83
N LEU A 351 -20.94 6.64 25.76
CA LEU A 351 -20.68 7.10 24.41
C LEU A 351 -21.84 7.94 23.89
N THR A 352 -21.55 9.18 23.54
CA THR A 352 -22.51 10.13 22.98
C THR A 352 -22.19 10.45 21.54
N THR A 353 -23.19 10.67 20.72
CA THR A 353 -23.02 10.99 19.30
C THR A 353 -23.56 12.39 18.97
N CYS A 354 -22.98 13.00 17.95
CA CYS A 354 -23.50 14.21 17.32
C CYS A 354 -23.43 14.07 15.79
N THR A 355 -24.19 14.90 15.08
CA THR A 355 -24.19 14.93 13.62
C THR A 355 -23.35 16.11 13.15
N ILE A 356 -22.33 15.82 12.30
CA ILE A 356 -21.48 16.83 11.67
C ILE A 356 -21.54 16.61 10.17
N GLY A 357 -22.09 17.59 9.45
CA GLY A 357 -22.43 17.40 8.04
C GLY A 357 -23.53 16.34 7.89
N SER A 358 -23.28 15.31 7.12
CA SER A 358 -24.19 14.15 6.92
C SER A 358 -23.81 12.93 7.74
N TYR A 359 -22.77 13.02 8.57
CA TYR A 359 -22.21 11.87 9.29
C TYR A 359 -22.46 11.96 10.79
N SER A 360 -22.67 10.81 11.43
CA SER A 360 -22.73 10.67 12.88
C SER A 360 -21.32 10.37 13.41
N TRP A 361 -20.89 11.10 14.44
CA TRP A 361 -19.59 10.95 15.09
C TRP A 361 -19.78 10.79 16.59
N TYR A 362 -18.82 10.19 17.28
CA TYR A 362 -18.74 10.26 18.72
C TYR A 362 -18.32 11.67 19.16
N CYS A 363 -19.02 12.20 20.19
CA CYS A 363 -18.85 13.57 20.67
C CYS A 363 -18.76 13.56 22.20
N ASN A 364 -17.69 13.00 22.74
CA ASN A 364 -17.50 12.83 24.16
C ASN A 364 -16.63 13.95 24.75
N SER A 365 -17.24 14.75 25.66
CA SER A 365 -16.53 15.78 26.40
C SER A 365 -16.85 15.64 27.90
N PRO A 366 -15.82 15.33 28.74
CA PRO A 366 -14.42 15.03 28.37
C PRO A 366 -14.29 13.75 27.54
N SER A 367 -13.10 13.54 26.92
CA SER A 367 -12.78 12.32 26.20
C SER A 367 -12.95 11.07 27.09
N LEU A 368 -13.38 9.98 26.49
CA LEU A 368 -13.68 8.72 27.16
C LEU A 368 -12.59 7.70 26.86
N SER A 369 -11.92 7.21 27.93
CA SER A 369 -10.97 6.10 27.83
C SER A 369 -11.70 4.77 27.79
N LEU A 370 -11.44 3.97 26.77
CA LEU A 370 -12.09 2.70 26.48
C LEU A 370 -11.07 1.58 26.30
N SER A 371 -11.53 0.34 26.37
CA SER A 371 -10.73 -0.82 26.04
C SER A 371 -11.53 -1.84 25.24
N ALA A 372 -10.87 -2.45 24.26
CA ALA A 372 -11.37 -3.62 23.55
C ALA A 372 -10.30 -4.71 23.51
N THR A 373 -10.72 -5.96 23.36
CA THR A 373 -9.80 -7.08 23.20
C THR A 373 -9.73 -7.45 21.73
N ILE A 374 -8.53 -7.40 21.14
CA ILE A 374 -8.25 -7.96 19.82
C ILE A 374 -7.84 -9.42 19.98
N GLU A 375 -8.39 -10.29 19.16
CA GLU A 375 -8.09 -11.73 19.11
C GLU A 375 -7.86 -12.16 17.68
N GLY A 376 -6.90 -13.09 17.44
CA GLY A 376 -6.82 -13.75 16.14
C GLY A 376 -8.15 -14.44 15.80
N TYR A 377 -8.40 -14.74 14.52
CA TYR A 377 -9.70 -15.30 14.06
C TYR A 377 -10.13 -16.60 14.78
N THR A 378 -9.17 -17.34 15.39
CA THR A 378 -9.43 -18.51 16.22
C THR A 378 -9.59 -18.21 17.71
N GLY A 379 -9.61 -16.93 18.11
CA GLY A 379 -9.64 -16.47 19.51
C GLY A 379 -8.25 -16.34 20.15
N SER A 380 -7.17 -16.62 19.40
CA SER A 380 -5.79 -16.55 19.92
C SER A 380 -4.80 -16.13 18.84
N PRO A 381 -3.74 -15.35 19.19
CA PRO A 381 -3.54 -14.70 20.49
C PRO A 381 -4.58 -13.63 20.80
N SER A 382 -4.60 -13.11 22.03
CA SER A 382 -5.51 -12.03 22.43
C SER A 382 -4.76 -10.96 23.23
N VAL A 383 -5.18 -9.68 23.07
CA VAL A 383 -4.64 -8.56 23.82
C VAL A 383 -5.71 -7.49 24.05
N SER A 384 -5.67 -6.86 25.23
CA SER A 384 -6.50 -5.68 25.50
C SER A 384 -5.82 -4.42 24.96
N VAL A 385 -6.52 -3.68 24.14
CA VAL A 385 -6.11 -2.40 23.55
C VAL A 385 -6.85 -1.26 24.20
N LEU A 386 -6.12 -0.30 24.74
CA LEU A 386 -6.65 0.96 25.25
C LEU A 386 -6.71 1.99 24.13
N PHE A 387 -7.79 2.74 24.06
CA PHE A 387 -7.99 3.85 23.15
C PHE A 387 -8.88 4.93 23.74
N GLU A 388 -8.86 6.11 23.16
CA GLU A 388 -9.68 7.23 23.58
C GLU A 388 -10.65 7.66 22.50
N ILE A 389 -11.82 8.14 22.91
CA ILE A 389 -12.81 8.77 22.04
C ILE A 389 -13.08 10.18 22.56
N GLY A 390 -12.78 11.15 21.72
CA GLY A 390 -12.95 12.57 21.99
C GLY A 390 -14.27 13.14 21.44
N ASP A 391 -14.39 14.45 21.51
CA ASP A 391 -15.50 15.20 20.94
C ASP A 391 -15.18 15.65 19.51
N ALA A 392 -15.71 14.93 18.53
CA ALA A 392 -15.48 15.22 17.12
C ALA A 392 -15.87 16.68 16.75
N SER A 393 -16.87 17.27 17.41
CA SER A 393 -17.25 18.66 17.14
C SER A 393 -16.16 19.66 17.55
N THR A 394 -15.51 19.39 18.66
CA THR A 394 -14.36 20.17 19.14
C THR A 394 -13.12 19.93 18.25
N LEU A 395 -12.83 18.68 17.90
CA LEU A 395 -11.70 18.31 17.04
C LEU A 395 -11.81 19.02 15.68
N PHE A 396 -12.95 18.93 15.02
CA PHE A 396 -13.16 19.51 13.68
C PHE A 396 -13.28 21.04 13.69
N SER A 397 -13.51 21.66 14.85
CA SER A 397 -13.47 23.12 14.99
C SER A 397 -12.05 23.67 15.16
N SER A 398 -11.05 22.81 15.39
CA SER A 398 -9.65 23.16 15.50
C SER A 398 -9.01 23.40 14.12
N SER A 399 -7.75 23.86 14.11
CA SER A 399 -6.93 23.92 12.89
C SER A 399 -6.21 22.62 12.58
N ASN A 400 -6.39 21.58 13.39
CA ASN A 400 -5.77 20.27 13.24
C ASN A 400 -6.55 19.39 12.26
N TRP A 401 -5.86 18.40 11.71
CA TRP A 401 -6.41 17.46 10.74
C TRP A 401 -6.10 16.00 11.09
N VAL A 402 -5.25 15.77 12.08
CA VAL A 402 -4.81 14.44 12.50
C VAL A 402 -5.17 14.24 13.97
N PHE A 403 -6.00 13.24 14.26
CA PHE A 403 -6.59 13.02 15.58
C PHE A 403 -6.51 11.55 15.98
N SER A 404 -5.94 11.28 17.16
CA SER A 404 -5.83 9.92 17.73
C SER A 404 -7.11 9.44 18.41
N GLU A 405 -8.02 10.36 18.75
CA GLU A 405 -9.26 10.10 19.51
C GLU A 405 -10.53 10.24 18.66
N LEU A 406 -10.42 10.21 17.34
CA LEU A 406 -11.55 10.30 16.41
C LEU A 406 -12.23 8.94 16.26
N GLY A 407 -13.55 8.90 16.40
CA GLY A 407 -14.34 7.70 16.16
C GLY A 407 -15.79 7.99 15.82
N ALA A 408 -16.47 6.99 15.28
CA ALA A 408 -17.87 7.09 14.89
C ALA A 408 -18.61 5.75 15.06
N PRO A 409 -19.94 5.78 15.19
CA PRO A 409 -20.72 4.55 15.27
C PRO A 409 -20.73 3.79 13.94
N ALA A 410 -20.51 2.48 14.02
CA ALA A 410 -20.71 1.52 12.96
C ALA A 410 -21.37 0.26 13.53
N SER A 411 -22.03 -0.53 12.72
CA SER A 411 -22.73 -1.74 13.16
C SER A 411 -22.11 -2.98 12.52
N GLY A 412 -22.04 -4.06 13.30
CA GLY A 412 -21.63 -5.39 12.81
C GLY A 412 -20.13 -5.64 12.74
N SER A 413 -19.29 -4.62 12.81
CA SER A 413 -17.83 -4.72 12.76
C SER A 413 -17.17 -3.82 13.80
N PHE A 414 -15.88 -4.05 14.02
CA PHE A 414 -15.00 -3.10 14.69
C PHE A 414 -13.85 -2.78 13.71
N ASP A 415 -13.87 -1.56 13.19
CA ASP A 415 -12.84 -1.05 12.30
C ASP A 415 -11.82 -0.24 13.10
N TRP A 416 -10.60 -0.78 13.17
CA TRP A 416 -9.44 -0.15 13.77
C TRP A 416 -8.76 0.75 12.75
N GLY A 417 -9.38 1.92 12.47
CA GLY A 417 -8.88 2.86 11.48
C GLY A 417 -7.57 3.56 11.85
N LEU A 418 -7.22 4.62 11.14
CA LEU A 418 -5.92 5.29 11.26
C LEU A 418 -5.49 5.67 12.69
N PRO A 419 -6.39 6.06 13.62
CA PRO A 419 -5.98 6.32 15.01
C PRO A 419 -5.26 5.15 15.67
N PHE A 420 -5.57 3.90 15.30
CA PHE A 420 -4.88 2.73 15.83
C PHE A 420 -3.39 2.67 15.46
N PHE A 421 -3.01 3.20 14.31
CA PHE A 421 -1.62 3.19 13.82
C PHE A 421 -0.73 4.22 14.54
N MET A 422 -1.31 5.24 15.16
CA MET A 422 -0.57 6.33 15.78
C MET A 422 0.23 5.84 16.99
N GLY A 423 1.55 6.00 16.92
CA GLY A 423 2.50 5.51 17.94
C GLY A 423 2.80 4.02 17.86
N ARG A 424 2.46 3.35 16.76
CA ARG A 424 2.68 1.91 16.55
C ARG A 424 3.44 1.60 15.27
N ASN A 425 4.03 0.41 15.26
CA ASN A 425 4.41 -0.31 14.05
C ASN A 425 3.33 -1.36 13.80
N VAL A 426 2.60 -1.24 12.71
CA VAL A 426 1.53 -2.20 12.34
C VAL A 426 1.96 -2.93 11.09
N TYR A 427 1.97 -4.25 11.16
CA TYR A 427 2.37 -5.15 10.08
C TYR A 427 1.12 -5.77 9.44
N VAL A 428 1.12 -5.84 8.12
CA VAL A 428 0.07 -6.46 7.30
C VAL A 428 0.72 -7.53 6.44
N GLY A 429 0.56 -8.80 6.82
CA GLY A 429 1.14 -9.95 6.13
C GLY A 429 0.25 -10.45 5.02
N ILE A 430 0.76 -10.48 3.78
CA ILE A 430 0.01 -10.92 2.60
C ILE A 430 -0.24 -12.42 2.64
N GLU A 431 -1.43 -12.86 2.22
CA GLU A 431 -1.82 -14.26 2.13
C GLU A 431 -0.79 -15.13 1.40
N GLY A 432 -0.58 -16.34 1.91
CA GLY A 432 0.32 -17.32 1.30
C GLY A 432 1.81 -16.99 1.36
N THR A 433 2.20 -15.83 1.89
CA THR A 433 3.60 -15.42 2.09
C THR A 433 4.04 -15.66 3.54
N SER A 434 5.34 -15.63 3.80
CA SER A 434 5.88 -15.91 5.13
C SER A 434 6.88 -14.85 5.61
N SER A 435 6.89 -14.61 6.92
CA SER A 435 7.88 -13.83 7.67
C SER A 435 8.31 -14.59 8.92
N ASN A 436 9.11 -13.97 9.80
CA ASN A 436 9.44 -14.54 11.11
C ASN A 436 8.20 -14.63 12.05
N LEU A 437 7.14 -13.87 11.77
CA LEU A 437 5.88 -13.94 12.51
C LEU A 437 5.04 -15.18 12.16
N GLY A 438 5.13 -15.67 10.92
CA GLY A 438 4.36 -16.79 10.41
C GLY A 438 3.95 -16.60 8.96
N THR A 439 2.93 -17.37 8.54
CA THR A 439 2.36 -17.29 7.19
C THR A 439 1.10 -16.43 7.21
N GLY A 440 1.00 -15.49 6.27
CA GLY A 440 -0.20 -14.64 6.07
C GLY A 440 -1.42 -15.42 5.55
N PRO A 441 -2.64 -14.83 5.73
CA PRO A 441 -2.88 -13.44 6.06
C PRO A 441 -2.87 -13.17 7.59
N TYR A 442 -2.31 -12.04 8.00
CA TYR A 442 -2.31 -11.63 9.41
C TYR A 442 -2.09 -10.12 9.55
N TRP A 443 -2.53 -9.57 10.70
CA TRP A 443 -2.00 -8.32 11.24
C TRP A 443 -1.06 -8.60 12.41
N ALA A 444 -0.09 -7.71 12.64
CA ALA A 444 0.75 -7.76 13.82
C ALA A 444 1.14 -6.35 14.29
N TYR A 445 1.39 -6.20 15.61
CA TYR A 445 1.84 -4.94 16.21
C TYR A 445 2.46 -5.15 17.58
#